data_908c5cdf445cbd58f89ea04ee8dc1af3
#
_entry.id   908c5cdf445cbd58f89ea04ee8dc1af3
#
_cell.length_a   1.000
_cell.length_b   1.000
_cell.length_c   1.000
_cell.angle_alpha   90.00
_cell.angle_beta   90.00
_cell.angle_gamma   90.00
#
_symmetry.space_group_name_H-M   'P 1'
#
loop_
_entity.id
_entity.type
_entity.pdbx_description
1 polymer ?
#
loop_
_entity_poly.entity_id
_entity_poly.type
_entity_poly.pdbx_seq_one_letter_code
_entity_poly.pdbx_strand_id
1 'polypeptide(L)'
;MIKYLDLQKINASFEPELSDALLRVCHSGWYLYGEATARFEQEFAAYCDTVHCVSTGNGLDALTLIFLAYRELGVMDAGDEIIVPANTYIATVLSILRAGLKPVLCEPAFETCNMDITYAESLITPRTRAILPVHLYGRLADMQGIYDLATRYGLKIIEDAAPVSYTHLRAHETPEHL
;
A
#
# COMPACT_ATOMS: atom_id res chain seq x y z
N MET A 1 -32.66 13.50 -0.42
CA MET A 1 -31.32 13.92 -0.90
C MET A 1 -30.48 12.67 -1.12
N ILE A 2 -29.87 12.50 -2.27
CA ILE A 2 -28.96 11.37 -2.52
C ILE A 2 -27.63 11.71 -1.86
N LYS A 3 -27.17 10.88 -0.90
CA LYS A 3 -25.87 11.07 -0.25
C LYS A 3 -24.77 10.56 -1.20
N TYR A 4 -23.65 11.27 -1.27
CA TYR A 4 -22.46 10.84 -2.04
C TYR A 4 -21.88 9.53 -1.48
N LEU A 5 -21.83 9.43 -0.16
CA LEU A 5 -21.44 8.22 0.56
C LEU A 5 -22.41 8.04 1.74
N ASP A 6 -23.09 6.90 1.82
CA ASP A 6 -24.00 6.57 2.92
C ASP A 6 -23.45 5.42 3.73
N LEU A 7 -22.55 5.74 4.67
CA LEU A 7 -21.91 4.76 5.56
C LEU A 7 -22.93 3.97 6.38
N GLN A 8 -24.05 4.61 6.79
CA GLN A 8 -25.11 3.92 7.54
C GLN A 8 -25.74 2.80 6.70
N LYS A 9 -26.00 3.07 5.42
CA LYS A 9 -26.56 2.07 4.51
C LYS A 9 -25.56 0.94 4.23
N ILE A 10 -24.29 1.29 4.09
CA ILE A 10 -23.20 0.31 3.90
C ILE A 10 -23.11 -0.58 5.13
N ASN A 11 -23.01 -0.01 6.33
CA ASN A 11 -22.92 -0.79 7.57
C ASN A 11 -24.14 -1.69 7.77
N ALA A 12 -25.34 -1.18 7.45
CA ALA A 12 -26.58 -1.99 7.57
C ALA A 12 -26.59 -3.22 6.66
N SER A 13 -25.82 -3.25 5.57
CA SER A 13 -25.70 -4.43 4.70
C SER A 13 -24.82 -5.53 5.30
N PHE A 14 -24.10 -5.26 6.37
CA PHE A 14 -23.25 -6.22 7.09
C PHE A 14 -23.84 -6.60 8.46
N GLU A 15 -25.09 -6.21 8.76
CA GLU A 15 -25.76 -6.61 9.99
C GLU A 15 -26.43 -7.99 9.80
N PRO A 16 -26.47 -8.87 10.84
CA PRO A 16 -26.01 -8.61 12.22
C PRO A 16 -24.51 -8.88 12.47
N GLU A 17 -23.80 -9.40 11.49
CA GLU A 17 -22.43 -9.92 11.66
C GLU A 17 -21.45 -8.84 12.15
N LEU A 18 -21.63 -7.59 11.69
CA LEU A 18 -20.80 -6.45 12.11
C LEU A 18 -20.99 -6.16 13.60
N SER A 19 -22.23 -6.04 14.06
CA SER A 19 -22.53 -5.79 15.48
C SER A 19 -22.06 -6.94 16.36
N ASP A 20 -22.28 -8.18 15.95
CA ASP A 20 -21.83 -9.35 16.70
C ASP A 20 -20.31 -9.40 16.84
N ALA A 21 -19.56 -9.06 15.77
CA ALA A 21 -18.11 -9.00 15.81
C ALA A 21 -17.60 -7.93 16.79
N LEU A 22 -18.19 -6.73 16.76
CA LEU A 22 -17.85 -5.65 17.67
C LEU A 22 -18.13 -6.03 19.13
N LEU A 23 -19.29 -6.62 19.40
CA LEU A 23 -19.66 -7.05 20.76
C LEU A 23 -18.74 -8.16 21.29
N ARG A 24 -18.34 -9.13 20.46
CA ARG A 24 -17.38 -10.15 20.87
C ARG A 24 -16.05 -9.54 21.33
N VAL A 25 -15.50 -8.58 20.57
CA VAL A 25 -14.26 -7.88 20.97
C VAL A 25 -14.46 -7.09 22.25
N CYS A 26 -15.59 -6.36 22.37
CA CYS A 26 -15.94 -5.62 23.59
C CYS A 26 -15.98 -6.51 24.83
N HIS A 27 -16.68 -7.65 24.73
CA HIS A 27 -16.85 -8.59 25.84
C HIS A 27 -15.56 -9.32 26.21
N SER A 28 -14.63 -9.49 25.26
CA SER A 28 -13.33 -10.13 25.52
C SER A 28 -12.45 -9.30 26.44
N GLY A 29 -12.64 -7.97 26.46
CA GLY A 29 -11.76 -7.03 27.16
C GLY A 29 -10.35 -6.93 26.56
N TRP A 30 -10.07 -7.58 25.43
CA TRP A 30 -8.77 -7.58 24.78
C TRP A 30 -8.83 -6.85 23.44
N TYR A 31 -8.38 -5.61 23.41
CA TYR A 31 -8.60 -4.67 22.30
C TYR A 31 -7.39 -4.49 21.38
N LEU A 32 -6.18 -4.86 21.82
CA LEU A 32 -4.94 -4.69 21.06
C LEU A 32 -4.25 -6.05 20.88
N TYR A 33 -3.85 -6.36 19.65
CA TYR A 33 -3.18 -7.61 19.30
C TYR A 33 -3.90 -8.87 19.81
N GLY A 34 -5.23 -8.82 19.82
CA GLY A 34 -6.07 -9.93 20.25
C GLY A 34 -6.37 -10.93 19.14
N GLU A 35 -7.22 -11.91 19.46
CA GLU A 35 -7.60 -12.97 18.53
C GLU A 35 -8.22 -12.42 17.22
N ALA A 36 -9.04 -11.37 17.31
CA ALA A 36 -9.65 -10.73 16.15
C ALA A 36 -8.61 -10.13 15.19
N THR A 37 -7.54 -9.52 15.72
CA THR A 37 -6.44 -9.00 14.93
C THR A 37 -5.66 -10.12 14.27
N ALA A 38 -5.28 -11.16 15.02
CA ALA A 38 -4.53 -12.28 14.48
C ALA A 38 -5.30 -13.00 13.36
N ARG A 39 -6.62 -13.18 13.55
CA ARG A 39 -7.49 -13.76 12.52
C ARG A 39 -7.58 -12.89 11.28
N PHE A 40 -7.73 -11.58 11.43
CA PHE A 40 -7.71 -10.64 10.32
C PHE A 40 -6.40 -10.74 9.53
N GLU A 41 -5.25 -10.74 10.21
CA GLU A 41 -3.95 -10.86 9.55
C GLU A 41 -3.82 -12.16 8.74
N GLN A 42 -4.30 -13.28 9.27
CA GLN A 42 -4.30 -14.56 8.56
C GLN A 42 -5.22 -14.54 7.33
N GLU A 43 -6.46 -14.07 7.50
CA GLU A 43 -7.45 -14.01 6.43
C GLU A 43 -7.01 -13.04 5.32
N PHE A 44 -6.43 -11.89 5.69
CA PHE A 44 -5.96 -10.90 4.72
C PHE A 44 -4.68 -11.36 4.00
N ALA A 45 -3.75 -12.02 4.68
CA ALA A 45 -2.60 -12.64 4.05
C ALA A 45 -3.03 -13.67 3.00
N ALA A 46 -3.98 -14.55 3.35
CA ALA A 46 -4.53 -15.53 2.43
C ALA A 46 -5.27 -14.87 1.24
N TYR A 47 -6.03 -13.81 1.49
CA TYR A 47 -6.71 -13.04 0.45
C TYR A 47 -5.73 -12.39 -0.54
N CYS A 48 -4.60 -11.86 -0.01
CA CYS A 48 -3.56 -11.24 -0.82
C CYS A 48 -2.54 -12.25 -1.38
N ASP A 49 -2.72 -13.55 -1.17
CA ASP A 49 -1.76 -14.60 -1.55
C ASP A 49 -0.33 -14.29 -1.07
N THR A 50 -0.21 -13.79 0.17
CA THR A 50 1.05 -13.47 0.81
C THR A 50 1.29 -14.37 2.02
N VAL A 51 2.57 -14.53 2.40
CA VAL A 51 2.94 -15.36 3.55
C VAL A 51 2.54 -14.70 4.86
N HIS A 52 2.61 -13.38 4.94
CA HIS A 52 2.41 -12.62 6.16
C HIS A 52 1.59 -11.35 5.92
N CYS A 53 0.82 -10.98 6.92
CA CYS A 53 0.19 -9.68 7.04
C CYS A 53 0.50 -9.12 8.43
N VAL A 54 0.82 -7.85 8.51
CA VAL A 54 1.04 -7.14 9.77
C VAL A 54 0.08 -5.96 9.82
N SER A 55 -0.84 -5.97 10.77
CA SER A 55 -1.79 -4.89 10.97
C SER A 55 -1.12 -3.65 11.56
N THR A 56 -1.54 -2.49 11.09
CA THR A 56 -1.06 -1.17 11.54
C THR A 56 -2.23 -0.25 11.78
N GLY A 57 -2.00 0.90 12.44
CA GLY A 57 -3.06 1.87 12.71
C GLY A 57 -3.63 2.54 11.45
N ASN A 58 -2.81 2.71 10.42
CA ASN A 58 -3.16 3.38 9.16
C ASN A 58 -2.08 3.13 8.09
N GLY A 59 -2.37 3.51 6.83
CA GLY A 59 -1.45 3.32 5.71
C GLY A 59 -0.15 4.12 5.80
N LEU A 60 -0.17 5.30 6.40
CA LEU A 60 1.05 6.09 6.63
C LEU A 60 2.03 5.35 7.55
N ASP A 61 1.52 4.75 8.62
CA ASP A 61 2.34 3.98 9.54
C ASP A 61 2.81 2.68 8.88
N ALA A 62 1.96 2.02 8.07
CA ALA A 62 2.35 0.84 7.30
C ALA A 62 3.55 1.13 6.40
N LEU A 63 3.46 2.15 5.54
CA LEU A 63 4.55 2.54 4.64
C LEU A 63 5.80 2.97 5.42
N THR A 64 5.62 3.74 6.50
CA THR A 64 6.75 4.16 7.35
C THR A 64 7.48 2.96 7.94
N LEU A 65 6.74 1.97 8.45
CA LEU A 65 7.33 0.75 9.04
C LEU A 65 8.05 -0.10 7.99
N ILE A 66 7.53 -0.19 6.76
CA ILE A 66 8.21 -0.89 5.65
C ILE A 66 9.56 -0.25 5.38
N PHE A 67 9.63 1.08 5.26
CA PHE A 67 10.90 1.78 5.03
C PHE A 67 11.87 1.64 6.21
N LEU A 68 11.37 1.76 7.44
CA LEU A 68 12.19 1.57 8.63
C LEU A 68 12.75 0.13 8.72
N ALA A 69 11.94 -0.86 8.35
CA ALA A 69 12.40 -2.25 8.28
C ALA A 69 13.53 -2.43 7.25
N TYR A 70 13.40 -1.86 6.04
CA TYR A 70 14.47 -1.89 5.05
C TYR A 70 15.75 -1.20 5.53
N ARG A 71 15.62 -0.13 6.31
CA ARG A 71 16.78 0.54 6.92
C ARG A 71 17.42 -0.32 8.00
N GLU A 72 16.65 -0.92 8.86
CA GLU A 72 17.16 -1.81 9.92
C GLU A 72 17.86 -3.05 9.35
N LEU A 73 17.36 -3.57 8.22
CA LEU A 73 17.97 -4.68 7.49
C LEU A 73 19.22 -4.28 6.68
N GLY A 74 19.62 -3.01 6.69
CA GLY A 74 20.77 -2.51 5.90
C GLY A 74 20.56 -2.53 4.39
N VAL A 75 19.31 -2.55 3.93
CA VAL A 75 18.95 -2.49 2.50
C VAL A 75 18.91 -1.05 2.01
N MET A 76 18.59 -0.11 2.90
CA MET A 76 18.50 1.33 2.63
C MET A 76 19.24 2.12 3.71
N ASP A 77 19.90 3.20 3.29
CA ASP A 77 20.58 4.14 4.17
C ASP A 77 19.85 5.49 4.23
N ALA A 78 20.17 6.30 5.25
CA ALA A 78 19.63 7.65 5.36
C ALA A 78 19.90 8.48 4.10
N GLY A 79 18.86 9.12 3.58
CA GLY A 79 18.93 9.95 2.38
C GLY A 79 18.99 9.16 1.07
N ASP A 80 18.84 7.85 1.07
CA ASP A 80 18.58 7.08 -0.15
C ASP A 80 17.25 7.51 -0.79
N GLU A 81 17.16 7.37 -2.09
CA GLU A 81 16.11 7.94 -2.90
C GLU A 81 15.01 6.90 -3.21
N ILE A 82 13.76 7.34 -3.09
CA ILE A 82 12.57 6.56 -3.40
C ILE A 82 11.77 7.30 -4.46
N ILE A 83 11.58 6.69 -5.62
CA ILE A 83 10.77 7.27 -6.70
C ILE A 83 9.29 7.05 -6.37
N VAL A 84 8.50 8.12 -6.39
CA VAL A 84 7.09 8.14 -5.98
C VAL A 84 6.28 9.08 -6.89
N PRO A 85 5.01 8.78 -7.24
CA PRO A 85 4.20 9.67 -8.07
C PRO A 85 4.04 11.07 -7.44
N ALA A 86 4.20 12.12 -8.24
CA ALA A 86 4.08 13.51 -7.77
C ALA A 86 2.64 13.89 -7.35
N ASN A 87 1.64 13.21 -7.91
CA ASN A 87 0.22 13.43 -7.65
C ASN A 87 -0.37 12.49 -6.58
N THR A 88 0.48 11.79 -5.81
CA THR A 88 0.01 10.89 -4.75
C THR A 88 -0.55 11.66 -3.54
N TYR A 89 -1.27 10.93 -2.67
CA TYR A 89 -1.66 11.48 -1.37
C TYR A 89 -0.44 11.76 -0.50
N ILE A 90 -0.48 12.87 0.24
CA ILE A 90 0.67 13.36 1.02
C ILE A 90 1.26 12.32 1.99
N ALA A 91 0.46 11.39 2.50
CA ALA A 91 0.91 10.33 3.40
C ALA A 91 2.01 9.46 2.78
N THR A 92 1.92 9.15 1.48
CA THR A 92 2.93 8.38 0.76
C THR A 92 4.30 9.07 0.81
N VAL A 93 4.34 10.37 0.54
CA VAL A 93 5.57 11.19 0.62
C VAL A 93 6.07 11.31 2.06
N LEU A 94 5.16 11.55 3.01
CA LEU A 94 5.52 11.68 4.43
C LEU A 94 6.12 10.40 5.00
N SER A 95 5.70 9.22 4.55
CA SER A 95 6.25 7.94 5.00
C SER A 95 7.74 7.81 4.69
N ILE A 96 8.13 8.23 3.48
CA ILE A 96 9.53 8.27 3.02
C ILE A 96 10.36 9.22 3.89
N LEU A 97 9.86 10.45 4.10
CA LEU A 97 10.53 11.46 4.90
C LEU A 97 10.68 11.04 6.37
N ARG A 98 9.64 10.44 6.98
CA ARG A 98 9.68 9.93 8.35
C ARG A 98 10.71 8.84 8.55
N ALA A 99 10.96 8.04 7.53
CA ALA A 99 12.01 7.03 7.56
C ALA A 99 13.42 7.61 7.31
N GLY A 100 13.56 8.93 7.12
CA GLY A 100 14.85 9.58 6.83
C GLY A 100 15.36 9.33 5.42
N LEU A 101 14.47 8.94 4.50
CA LEU A 101 14.74 8.74 3.08
C LEU A 101 14.34 9.99 2.28
N LYS A 102 14.71 10.04 1.02
CA LYS A 102 14.46 11.18 0.12
C LYS A 102 13.42 10.79 -0.94
N PRO A 103 12.24 11.41 -0.98
CA PRO A 103 11.30 11.21 -2.07
C PRO A 103 11.81 11.89 -3.35
N VAL A 104 11.76 11.18 -4.47
CA VAL A 104 12.00 11.69 -5.82
C VAL A 104 10.67 11.64 -6.56
N LEU A 105 10.14 12.82 -6.85
CA LEU A 105 8.80 12.94 -7.44
C LEU A 105 8.84 12.62 -8.92
N CYS A 106 8.02 11.67 -9.34
CA CYS A 106 7.84 11.24 -10.72
C CYS A 106 6.54 11.80 -11.27
N GLU A 107 6.59 12.49 -12.39
CA GLU A 107 5.39 12.96 -13.08
C GLU A 107 4.52 11.77 -13.52
N PRO A 108 3.20 11.90 -13.41
CA PRO A 108 2.29 10.87 -13.88
C PRO A 108 2.13 10.90 -15.40
N ALA A 109 1.85 9.74 -16.00
CA ALA A 109 1.38 9.67 -17.36
C ALA A 109 0.00 10.32 -17.50
N PHE A 110 -0.17 11.18 -18.48
CA PHE A 110 -1.39 12.00 -18.65
C PHE A 110 -2.66 11.14 -18.78
N GLU A 111 -2.60 10.04 -19.53
CA GLU A 111 -3.77 9.19 -19.84
C GLU A 111 -4.21 8.32 -18.66
N THR A 112 -3.30 8.03 -17.72
CA THR A 112 -3.55 7.09 -16.63
C THR A 112 -3.58 7.74 -15.26
N CYS A 113 -2.95 8.90 -15.11
CA CYS A 113 -2.63 9.56 -13.84
C CYS A 113 -1.77 8.70 -12.91
N ASN A 114 -1.26 7.55 -13.37
CA ASN A 114 -0.31 6.71 -12.65
C ASN A 114 1.14 7.06 -13.06
N MET A 115 2.12 6.51 -12.35
CA MET A 115 3.55 6.73 -12.59
C MET A 115 3.90 6.48 -14.07
N ASP A 116 4.57 7.43 -14.70
CA ASP A 116 5.16 7.27 -16.03
C ASP A 116 6.49 6.51 -15.90
N ILE A 117 6.55 5.31 -16.49
CA ILE A 117 7.72 4.42 -16.37
C ILE A 117 8.94 5.01 -17.06
N THR A 118 8.76 5.64 -18.23
CA THR A 118 9.87 6.26 -18.97
C THR A 118 10.47 7.44 -18.20
N TYR A 119 9.58 8.24 -17.60
CA TYR A 119 10.03 9.35 -16.75
C TYR A 119 10.68 8.84 -15.47
N ALA A 120 10.09 7.82 -14.82
CA ALA A 120 10.66 7.19 -13.63
C ALA A 120 12.09 6.67 -13.90
N GLU A 121 12.33 6.02 -15.05
CA GLU A 121 13.67 5.56 -15.44
C GLU A 121 14.68 6.70 -15.52
N SER A 122 14.28 7.86 -16.03
CA SER A 122 15.15 9.04 -16.15
C SER A 122 15.57 9.63 -14.81
N LEU A 123 14.82 9.33 -13.73
CA LEU A 123 15.08 9.82 -12.37
C LEU A 123 16.01 8.91 -11.56
N ILE A 124 16.35 7.72 -12.08
CA ILE A 124 17.18 6.76 -11.36
C ILE A 124 18.61 7.28 -11.22
N THR A 125 19.10 7.25 -10.00
CA THR A 125 20.48 7.59 -9.63
C THR A 125 21.14 6.42 -8.89
N PRO A 126 22.46 6.45 -8.65
CA PRO A 126 23.12 5.46 -7.80
C PRO A 126 22.60 5.39 -6.36
N ARG A 127 21.82 6.37 -5.92
CA ARG A 127 21.19 6.41 -4.59
C ARG A 127 19.75 5.92 -4.59
N THR A 128 19.14 5.68 -5.72
CA THR A 128 17.78 5.13 -5.82
C THR A 128 17.77 3.70 -5.30
N ARG A 129 16.87 3.40 -4.34
CA ARG A 129 16.73 2.07 -3.73
C ARG A 129 15.38 1.44 -3.96
N ALA A 130 14.34 2.24 -4.18
CA ALA A 130 13.01 1.70 -4.41
C ALA A 130 12.18 2.58 -5.33
N ILE A 131 11.14 1.94 -5.89
CA ILE A 131 10.02 2.58 -6.57
C ILE A 131 8.78 2.29 -5.73
N LEU A 132 7.98 3.34 -5.50
CA LEU A 132 6.73 3.26 -4.77
C LEU A 132 5.57 3.63 -5.70
N PRO A 133 5.01 2.67 -6.48
CA PRO A 133 3.78 2.91 -7.22
C PRO A 133 2.59 3.10 -6.29
N VAL A 134 1.66 3.94 -6.73
CA VAL A 134 0.35 4.14 -6.08
C VAL A 134 -0.73 3.85 -7.10
N HIS A 135 -1.71 3.04 -6.75
CA HIS A 135 -2.81 2.67 -7.64
C HIS A 135 -3.92 3.70 -7.57
N LEU A 136 -3.68 4.88 -8.15
CA LEU A 136 -4.55 6.04 -8.01
C LEU A 136 -5.90 5.84 -8.70
N TYR A 137 -6.93 6.41 -8.10
CA TYR A 137 -8.31 6.44 -8.62
C TYR A 137 -8.90 5.06 -8.95
N GLY A 138 -8.43 4.01 -8.26
CA GLY A 138 -8.90 2.65 -8.49
C GLY A 138 -8.33 1.99 -9.76
N ARG A 139 -7.26 2.55 -10.33
CA ARG A 139 -6.59 2.01 -11.52
C ARG A 139 -5.20 1.49 -11.15
N LEU A 140 -4.90 0.25 -11.53
CA LEU A 140 -3.57 -0.30 -11.33
C LEU A 140 -2.51 0.50 -12.11
N ALA A 141 -1.36 0.73 -11.47
CA ALA A 141 -0.17 1.21 -12.15
C ALA A 141 0.33 0.16 -13.15
N ASP A 142 1.18 0.56 -14.08
CA ASP A 142 1.84 -0.37 -15.00
C ASP A 142 2.88 -1.22 -14.23
N MET A 143 2.38 -2.26 -13.55
CA MET A 143 3.21 -3.11 -12.71
C MET A 143 4.25 -3.88 -13.52
N GLN A 144 3.94 -4.28 -14.76
CA GLN A 144 4.92 -4.97 -15.61
C GLN A 144 6.11 -4.06 -15.91
N GLY A 145 5.86 -2.81 -16.33
CA GLY A 145 6.93 -1.83 -16.55
C GLY A 145 7.73 -1.53 -15.28
N ILE A 146 7.06 -1.49 -14.12
CA ILE A 146 7.72 -1.29 -12.82
C ILE A 146 8.60 -2.49 -12.46
N TYR A 147 8.14 -3.72 -12.63
CA TYR A 147 8.93 -4.94 -12.37
C TYR A 147 10.16 -5.01 -13.26
N ASP A 148 10.00 -4.72 -14.55
CA ASP A 148 11.11 -4.72 -15.52
C ASP A 148 12.16 -3.67 -15.14
N LEU A 149 11.71 -2.47 -14.76
CA LEU A 149 12.58 -1.39 -14.33
C LEU A 149 13.31 -1.74 -13.02
N ALA A 150 12.56 -2.20 -12.02
CA ALA A 150 13.11 -2.59 -10.73
C ALA A 150 14.13 -3.74 -10.84
N THR A 151 13.85 -4.71 -11.69
CA THR A 151 14.78 -5.82 -11.96
C THR A 151 16.07 -5.33 -12.61
N ARG A 152 15.97 -4.46 -13.62
CA ARG A 152 17.13 -3.91 -14.36
C ARG A 152 18.06 -3.11 -13.45
N TYR A 153 17.51 -2.37 -12.50
CA TYR A 153 18.28 -1.47 -11.63
C TYR A 153 18.46 -2.00 -10.19
N GLY A 154 17.95 -3.18 -9.88
CA GLY A 154 18.06 -3.80 -8.55
C GLY A 154 17.27 -3.05 -7.47
N LEU A 155 16.14 -2.44 -7.82
CA LEU A 155 15.31 -1.64 -6.92
C LEU A 155 14.30 -2.51 -6.18
N LYS A 156 13.90 -2.07 -4.99
CA LYS A 156 12.75 -2.62 -4.27
C LYS A 156 11.45 -2.00 -4.80
N ILE A 157 10.37 -2.77 -4.77
CA ILE A 157 9.03 -2.28 -5.09
C ILE A 157 8.24 -2.27 -3.79
N ILE A 158 7.60 -1.14 -3.49
CA ILE A 158 6.70 -0.97 -2.35
C ILE A 158 5.41 -0.40 -2.90
N GLU A 159 4.31 -1.13 -2.79
CA GLU A 159 3.03 -0.73 -3.38
C GLU A 159 2.15 -0.03 -2.37
N ASP A 160 1.66 1.16 -2.73
CA ASP A 160 0.57 1.81 -1.99
C ASP A 160 -0.76 1.45 -2.66
N ALA A 161 -1.39 0.41 -2.12
CA ALA A 161 -2.66 -0.12 -2.61
C ALA A 161 -3.87 0.42 -1.83
N ALA A 162 -3.70 1.45 -0.99
CA ALA A 162 -4.79 2.01 -0.20
C ALA A 162 -6.02 2.43 -1.05
N PRO A 163 -5.85 3.00 -2.29
CA PRO A 163 -6.99 3.39 -3.11
C PRO A 163 -7.72 2.22 -3.79
N VAL A 164 -7.13 1.04 -3.88
CA VAL A 164 -7.66 -0.11 -4.63
C VAL A 164 -7.90 -1.36 -3.80
N SER A 165 -7.51 -1.36 -2.53
CA SER A 165 -7.82 -2.49 -1.65
C SER A 165 -9.32 -2.76 -1.64
N TYR A 166 -9.72 -4.01 -1.96
CA TYR A 166 -11.09 -4.50 -2.14
C TYR A 166 -11.79 -4.13 -3.45
N THR A 167 -11.24 -3.26 -4.29
CA THR A 167 -11.93 -2.86 -5.51
C THR A 167 -11.30 -3.44 -6.77
N HIS A 168 -9.96 -3.52 -6.85
CA HIS A 168 -9.25 -3.94 -8.06
C HIS A 168 -8.09 -4.88 -7.77
N LEU A 169 -7.29 -4.58 -6.74
CA LEU A 169 -6.15 -5.40 -6.41
C LEU A 169 -6.63 -6.77 -5.89
N ARG A 170 -6.26 -7.83 -6.57
CA ARG A 170 -6.62 -9.21 -6.30
C ARG A 170 -8.12 -9.55 -6.35
N ALA A 171 -8.94 -8.67 -6.90
CA ALA A 171 -10.35 -8.95 -7.14
C ALA A 171 -10.57 -9.92 -8.32
N HIS A 172 -9.62 -9.95 -9.28
CA HIS A 172 -9.72 -10.70 -10.53
C HIS A 172 -8.40 -11.34 -10.99
N GLU A 173 -7.35 -11.29 -10.18
CA GLU A 173 -6.07 -11.91 -10.53
C GLU A 173 -6.14 -13.42 -10.31
N THR A 174 -5.71 -14.17 -11.33
CA THR A 174 -5.46 -15.59 -11.22
C THR A 174 -3.99 -15.83 -10.84
N PRO A 175 -3.65 -16.98 -10.21
CA PRO A 175 -2.25 -17.31 -9.87
C PRO A 175 -1.26 -17.26 -11.04
N GLU A 176 -1.76 -17.24 -12.27
CA GLU A 176 -0.95 -17.21 -13.51
C GLU A 176 -0.48 -15.79 -13.87
N HIS A 177 -0.93 -14.77 -13.15
CA HIS A 177 -0.57 -13.36 -13.36
C HIS A 177 0.27 -12.76 -12.23
N LEU A 178 0.80 -13.62 -11.34
CA LEU A 178 1.65 -13.23 -10.21
C LEU A 178 3.11 -13.56 -10.46
#